data_acbc1804c806dd2d7f6cf74c269ace3f
#
_entry.id   acbc1804c806dd2d7f6cf74c269ace3f
#
_cell.length_a   1.000
_cell.length_b   1.000
_cell.length_c   1.000
_cell.angle_alpha   90.00
_cell.angle_beta   90.00
_cell.angle_gamma   90.00
#
_symmetry.space_group_name_H-M   'P 1'
#
loop_
_entity.id
_entity.type
_entity.pdbx_description
1 polymer ?
#
loop_
_entity_poly.entity_id
_entity_poly.type
_entity_poly.pdbx_seq_one_letter_code
_entity_poly.pdbx_strand_id
1 'polypeptide(L)'
;GKFKIDQFSDGEFSPQFLESIRDKSVFLITTLTSSDAIIKLVLSIDAAKRASASEVIVILPYLAYSRQDRREGHRGSIGGKAIADLIKNAGADKAILFDLHSEQIQGFFDMPVEHIPGWVAFTDYVKELDPTCDWTVCSPDAGGVKRANRFYQHFVKTHETATFSMLSKLRDKPN
;
A
#
# COMPACT_ATOMS: atom_id res chain seq x y z
N GLY A 1 13.40 5.01 -15.55
CA GLY A 1 13.19 4.53 -16.92
C GLY A 1 12.10 5.30 -17.64
N LYS A 2 12.10 5.27 -18.95
CA LYS A 2 11.05 5.91 -19.77
C LYS A 2 9.89 4.95 -19.97
N PHE A 3 8.69 5.37 -19.55
CA PHE A 3 7.47 4.58 -19.57
C PHE A 3 6.29 5.47 -19.91
N LYS A 4 5.30 4.95 -20.65
CA LYS A 4 4.06 5.65 -20.95
C LYS A 4 2.88 4.69 -20.82
N ILE A 5 1.70 5.24 -20.58
CA ILE A 5 0.42 4.54 -20.66
C ILE A 5 -0.47 5.37 -21.59
N ASP A 6 -0.76 4.84 -22.76
CA ASP A 6 -1.74 5.43 -23.66
C ASP A 6 -3.14 4.95 -23.26
N GLN A 7 -4.15 5.76 -23.53
CA GLN A 7 -5.56 5.37 -23.38
C GLN A 7 -6.24 5.52 -24.75
N PHE A 8 -6.92 4.46 -25.18
CA PHE A 8 -7.70 4.47 -26.41
C PHE A 8 -9.08 5.13 -26.19
N SER A 9 -9.74 5.46 -27.31
CA SER A 9 -11.04 6.15 -27.28
C SER A 9 -12.18 5.36 -26.61
N ASP A 10 -12.03 4.05 -26.55
CA ASP A 10 -12.94 3.11 -25.84
C ASP A 10 -12.63 2.94 -24.35
N GLY A 11 -11.54 3.59 -23.89
CA GLY A 11 -11.12 3.58 -22.49
C GLY A 11 -10.04 2.54 -22.13
N GLU A 12 -9.63 1.69 -23.07
CA GLU A 12 -8.56 0.70 -22.84
C GLU A 12 -7.20 1.35 -22.63
N PHE A 13 -6.35 0.73 -21.80
CA PHE A 13 -5.01 1.21 -21.51
C PHE A 13 -3.94 0.37 -22.18
N SER A 14 -2.90 1.04 -22.69
CA SER A 14 -1.74 0.42 -23.34
C SER A 14 -0.44 0.91 -22.69
N PRO A 15 0.06 0.22 -21.64
CA PRO A 15 1.35 0.55 -21.04
C PRO A 15 2.50 0.08 -21.92
N GLN A 16 3.56 0.91 -22.05
CA GLN A 16 4.71 0.61 -22.86
C GLN A 16 6.01 1.14 -22.25
N PHE A 17 7.02 0.29 -22.14
CA PHE A 17 8.38 0.70 -21.85
C PHE A 17 9.04 1.27 -23.13
N LEU A 18 9.59 2.46 -23.02
CA LEU A 18 10.21 3.18 -24.16
C LEU A 18 11.72 2.95 -24.25
N GLU A 19 12.26 2.08 -23.39
CA GLU A 19 13.65 1.67 -23.36
C GLU A 19 13.76 0.19 -23.02
N SER A 20 14.90 -0.42 -23.28
CA SER A 20 15.13 -1.83 -22.93
C SER A 20 15.21 -2.02 -21.42
N ILE A 21 14.36 -2.90 -20.93
CA ILE A 21 14.34 -3.35 -19.53
C ILE A 21 14.74 -4.83 -19.40
N ARG A 22 15.27 -5.41 -20.50
CA ARG A 22 15.75 -6.80 -20.50
C ARG A 22 16.78 -7.04 -19.39
N ASP A 23 16.59 -8.12 -18.66
CA ASP A 23 17.45 -8.56 -17.54
C ASP A 23 17.59 -7.53 -16.40
N LYS A 24 16.65 -6.56 -16.30
CA LYS A 24 16.63 -5.56 -15.22
C LYS A 24 15.54 -5.88 -14.20
N SER A 25 15.79 -5.51 -12.95
CA SER A 25 14.75 -5.42 -11.92
C SER A 25 13.92 -4.16 -12.17
N VAL A 26 12.60 -4.33 -12.29
CA VAL A 26 11.65 -3.25 -12.54
C VAL A 26 10.82 -2.98 -11.31
N PHE A 27 10.83 -1.73 -10.84
CA PHE A 27 9.99 -1.27 -9.74
C PHE A 27 8.80 -0.49 -10.32
N LEU A 28 7.59 -1.03 -10.12
CA LEU A 28 6.33 -0.37 -10.49
C LEU A 28 5.70 0.26 -9.24
N ILE A 29 5.71 1.59 -9.18
CA ILE A 29 5.20 2.35 -8.03
C ILE A 29 3.86 2.96 -8.41
N THR A 30 2.79 2.60 -7.70
CA THR A 30 1.45 3.14 -7.93
C THR A 30 0.56 3.02 -6.70
N THR A 31 -0.45 3.89 -6.60
CA THR A 31 -1.53 3.80 -5.62
C THR A 31 -2.78 3.24 -6.28
N LEU A 32 -3.38 2.22 -5.68
CA LEU A 32 -4.57 1.57 -6.24
C LEU A 32 -5.85 2.27 -5.75
N THR A 33 -6.11 3.49 -6.25
CA THR A 33 -7.26 4.30 -5.82
C THR A 33 -8.51 4.13 -6.68
N SER A 34 -8.41 3.42 -7.80
CA SER A 34 -9.53 3.15 -8.72
C SER A 34 -9.36 1.81 -9.42
N SER A 35 -10.43 1.32 -10.05
CA SER A 35 -10.39 0.12 -10.90
C SER A 35 -9.40 0.28 -12.06
N ASP A 36 -9.34 1.48 -12.66
CA ASP A 36 -8.38 1.80 -13.72
C ASP A 36 -6.93 1.68 -13.26
N ALA A 37 -6.64 2.13 -12.02
CA ALA A 37 -5.29 2.00 -11.46
C ALA A 37 -4.88 0.53 -11.30
N ILE A 38 -5.82 -0.35 -10.93
CA ILE A 38 -5.59 -1.79 -10.83
C ILE A 38 -5.29 -2.37 -12.21
N ILE A 39 -6.11 -2.06 -13.23
CA ILE A 39 -5.90 -2.55 -14.59
C ILE A 39 -4.60 -2.02 -15.19
N LYS A 40 -4.28 -0.73 -15.00
CA LYS A 40 -2.99 -0.16 -15.42
C LYS A 40 -1.81 -0.89 -14.81
N LEU A 41 -1.88 -1.24 -13.51
CA LEU A 41 -0.83 -2.00 -12.85
C LEU A 41 -0.70 -3.40 -13.45
N VAL A 42 -1.80 -4.15 -13.57
CA VAL A 42 -1.82 -5.52 -14.12
C VAL A 42 -1.19 -5.55 -15.53
N LEU A 43 -1.62 -4.66 -16.41
CA LEU A 43 -1.07 -4.54 -17.77
C LEU A 43 0.40 -4.11 -17.78
N SER A 44 0.82 -3.26 -16.84
CA SER A 44 2.22 -2.83 -16.71
C SER A 44 3.14 -3.96 -16.25
N ILE A 45 2.65 -4.84 -15.35
CA ILE A 45 3.37 -6.04 -14.92
C ILE A 45 3.54 -6.99 -16.11
N ASP A 46 2.47 -7.28 -16.86
CA ASP A 46 2.52 -8.13 -18.05
C ASP A 46 3.48 -7.57 -19.09
N ALA A 47 3.43 -6.26 -19.36
CA ALA A 47 4.36 -5.60 -20.30
C ALA A 47 5.81 -5.74 -19.84
N ALA A 48 6.10 -5.62 -18.53
CA ALA A 48 7.45 -5.80 -18.00
C ALA A 48 7.96 -7.24 -18.19
N LYS A 49 7.12 -8.23 -17.90
CA LYS A 49 7.47 -9.66 -18.09
C LYS A 49 7.69 -9.98 -19.55
N ARG A 50 6.85 -9.48 -20.48
CA ARG A 50 7.03 -9.66 -21.93
C ARG A 50 8.26 -8.94 -22.48
N ALA A 51 8.66 -7.84 -21.86
CA ALA A 51 9.90 -7.13 -22.18
C ALA A 51 11.16 -7.77 -21.56
N SER A 52 11.02 -8.99 -20.99
CA SER A 52 12.10 -9.79 -20.39
C SER A 52 12.76 -9.13 -19.17
N ALA A 53 12.00 -8.42 -18.34
CA ALA A 53 12.49 -8.00 -17.03
C ALA A 53 12.89 -9.26 -16.21
N SER A 54 14.02 -9.20 -15.50
CA SER A 54 14.46 -10.30 -14.63
C SER A 54 13.57 -10.42 -13.40
N GLU A 55 13.09 -9.31 -12.87
CA GLU A 55 12.25 -9.23 -11.70
C GLU A 55 11.29 -8.05 -11.81
N VAL A 56 10.03 -8.24 -11.39
CA VAL A 56 9.02 -7.18 -11.32
C VAL A 56 8.57 -7.03 -9.88
N ILE A 57 8.91 -5.89 -9.27
CA ILE A 57 8.60 -5.54 -7.89
C ILE A 57 7.52 -4.46 -7.91
N VAL A 58 6.37 -4.72 -7.29
CA VAL A 58 5.31 -3.73 -7.16
C VAL A 58 5.42 -3.02 -5.81
N ILE A 59 5.40 -1.68 -5.83
CA ILE A 59 5.40 -0.84 -4.63
C ILE A 59 4.05 -0.14 -4.56
N LEU A 60 3.26 -0.49 -3.54
CA LEU A 60 1.89 -0.04 -3.38
C LEU A 60 1.73 0.76 -2.09
N PRO A 61 1.89 2.10 -2.13
CA PRO A 61 1.60 2.97 -0.99
C PRO A 61 0.16 2.83 -0.48
N TYR A 62 -0.76 2.44 -1.35
CA TYR A 62 -2.13 2.09 -0.99
C TYR A 62 -2.58 0.84 -1.75
N LEU A 63 -3.03 -0.18 -1.02
CA LEU A 63 -3.61 -1.40 -1.55
C LEU A 63 -5.15 -1.29 -1.54
N ALA A 64 -5.75 -1.27 -2.72
CA ALA A 64 -7.21 -1.30 -2.85
C ALA A 64 -7.81 -2.58 -2.25
N TYR A 65 -9.06 -2.49 -1.81
CA TYR A 65 -9.82 -3.60 -1.23
C TYR A 65 -9.20 -4.24 0.02
N SER A 66 -8.18 -3.65 0.63
CA SER A 66 -7.57 -4.16 1.85
C SER A 66 -8.54 -4.19 3.05
N ARG A 67 -9.62 -3.38 3.03
CA ARG A 67 -10.70 -3.45 4.03
C ARG A 67 -11.57 -4.71 3.89
N GLN A 68 -11.55 -5.36 2.72
CA GLN A 68 -12.24 -6.62 2.46
C GLN A 68 -11.28 -7.79 2.68
N ASP A 69 -10.71 -7.86 3.88
CA ASP A 69 -9.73 -8.89 4.29
C ASP A 69 -10.40 -10.17 4.81
N ARG A 70 -11.71 -10.16 4.92
CA ARG A 70 -12.55 -11.30 5.32
C ARG A 70 -13.89 -11.22 4.59
N ARG A 71 -14.58 -12.33 4.57
CA ARG A 71 -15.94 -12.37 4.02
C ARG A 71 -16.91 -11.64 4.95
N GLU A 72 -17.58 -10.63 4.42
CA GLU A 72 -18.72 -10.00 5.07
C GLU A 72 -20.01 -10.65 4.58
N GLY A 73 -20.74 -11.29 5.52
CA GLY A 73 -21.93 -12.09 5.19
C GLY A 73 -21.60 -13.45 4.55
N HIS A 74 -22.68 -14.22 4.20
CA HIS A 74 -22.52 -15.61 3.79
C HIS A 74 -22.05 -15.81 2.34
N ARG A 75 -22.17 -14.79 1.47
CA ARG A 75 -21.93 -14.89 0.02
C ARG A 75 -21.08 -13.75 -0.53
N GLY A 76 -20.30 -13.08 0.31
CA GLY A 76 -19.42 -11.98 -0.07
C GLY A 76 -18.07 -12.44 -0.60
N SER A 77 -17.37 -11.54 -1.30
CA SER A 77 -15.98 -11.73 -1.74
C SER A 77 -15.00 -11.45 -0.59
N ILE A 78 -13.76 -11.91 -0.77
CA ILE A 78 -12.57 -11.41 -0.05
C ILE A 78 -11.78 -10.59 -1.06
N GLY A 79 -12.13 -9.29 -1.19
CA GLY A 79 -11.60 -8.43 -2.24
C GLY A 79 -10.08 -8.27 -2.16
N GLY A 80 -9.52 -8.18 -0.96
CA GLY A 80 -8.06 -8.12 -0.76
C GLY A 80 -7.32 -9.32 -1.35
N LYS A 81 -7.87 -10.54 -1.19
CA LYS A 81 -7.29 -11.76 -1.80
C LYS A 81 -7.41 -11.72 -3.32
N ALA A 82 -8.56 -11.32 -3.86
CA ALA A 82 -8.76 -11.25 -5.30
C ALA A 82 -7.76 -10.28 -5.98
N ILE A 83 -7.49 -9.13 -5.37
CA ILE A 83 -6.48 -8.17 -5.88
C ILE A 83 -5.06 -8.74 -5.76
N ALA A 84 -4.73 -9.41 -4.65
CA ALA A 84 -3.42 -10.06 -4.48
C ALA A 84 -3.19 -11.11 -5.59
N ASP A 85 -4.21 -11.92 -5.90
CA ASP A 85 -4.15 -12.92 -6.96
C ASP A 85 -3.99 -12.30 -8.35
N LEU A 86 -4.70 -11.20 -8.64
CA LEU A 86 -4.54 -10.47 -9.91
C LEU A 86 -3.10 -10.00 -10.10
N ILE A 87 -2.51 -9.39 -9.08
CA ILE A 87 -1.13 -8.88 -9.11
C ILE A 87 -0.13 -10.03 -9.31
N LYS A 88 -0.29 -11.12 -8.55
CA LYS A 88 0.57 -12.30 -8.67
C LYS A 88 0.45 -12.96 -10.04
N ASN A 89 -0.77 -13.18 -10.53
CA ASN A 89 -1.02 -13.86 -11.80
C ASN A 89 -0.60 -13.02 -13.01
N ALA A 90 -0.57 -11.67 -12.89
CA ALA A 90 0.01 -10.80 -13.90
C ALA A 90 1.54 -10.98 -14.04
N GLY A 91 2.20 -11.57 -13.03
CA GLY A 91 3.62 -11.90 -13.07
C GLY A 91 4.50 -11.07 -12.13
N ALA A 92 3.93 -10.39 -11.12
CA ALA A 92 4.74 -9.76 -10.09
C ALA A 92 5.53 -10.81 -9.30
N ASP A 93 6.79 -10.53 -9.05
CA ASP A 93 7.70 -11.41 -8.31
C ASP A 93 7.74 -11.06 -6.82
N LYS A 94 7.50 -9.78 -6.46
CA LYS A 94 7.53 -9.28 -5.08
C LYS A 94 6.59 -8.08 -4.93
N ALA A 95 6.01 -7.90 -3.73
CA ALA A 95 5.27 -6.70 -3.37
C ALA A 95 5.87 -6.01 -2.15
N ILE A 96 5.91 -4.66 -2.19
CA ILE A 96 6.20 -3.79 -1.05
C ILE A 96 4.93 -2.99 -0.78
N LEU A 97 4.36 -3.21 0.40
CA LEU A 97 3.07 -2.67 0.80
C LEU A 97 3.22 -1.74 2.00
N PHE A 98 2.42 -0.68 2.03
CA PHE A 98 2.43 0.27 3.14
C PHE A 98 1.10 0.24 3.87
N ASP A 99 1.14 0.38 5.20
CA ASP A 99 -0.01 0.57 6.08
C ASP A 99 -1.22 -0.31 5.77
N LEU A 100 -1.02 -1.61 5.65
CA LEU A 100 -2.09 -2.57 5.43
C LEU A 100 -3.21 -2.41 6.47
N HIS A 101 -4.45 -2.60 6.04
CA HIS A 101 -5.61 -2.57 6.91
C HIS A 101 -5.50 -3.60 8.06
N SER A 102 -5.02 -4.79 7.74
CA SER A 102 -4.62 -5.82 8.70
C SER A 102 -3.32 -6.49 8.24
N GLU A 103 -2.48 -6.91 9.18
CA GLU A 103 -1.18 -7.52 8.87
C GLU A 103 -1.32 -8.88 8.19
N GLN A 104 -2.45 -9.57 8.41
CA GLN A 104 -2.76 -10.86 7.83
C GLN A 104 -2.91 -10.83 6.29
N ILE A 105 -3.17 -9.66 5.71
CA ILE A 105 -3.25 -9.48 4.25
C ILE A 105 -1.95 -9.88 3.54
N GLN A 106 -0.80 -9.82 4.21
CA GLN A 106 0.46 -10.34 3.67
C GLN A 106 0.33 -11.81 3.24
N GLY A 107 -0.45 -12.61 3.97
CA GLY A 107 -0.71 -14.00 3.64
C GLY A 107 -1.65 -14.22 2.44
N PHE A 108 -2.20 -13.16 1.84
CA PHE A 108 -3.00 -13.30 0.61
C PHE A 108 -2.16 -13.41 -0.65
N PHE A 109 -0.90 -13.02 -0.57
CA PHE A 109 0.01 -13.03 -1.70
C PHE A 109 0.81 -14.34 -1.73
N ASP A 110 0.72 -15.07 -2.85
CA ASP A 110 1.55 -16.26 -3.09
C ASP A 110 2.92 -15.86 -3.68
N MET A 111 3.52 -14.82 -3.09
CA MET A 111 4.86 -14.29 -3.42
C MET A 111 5.42 -13.53 -2.22
N PRO A 112 6.75 -13.25 -2.19
CA PRO A 112 7.35 -12.44 -1.14
C PRO A 112 6.69 -11.06 -1.00
N VAL A 113 6.36 -10.70 0.25
CA VAL A 113 5.78 -9.40 0.60
C VAL A 113 6.60 -8.74 1.68
N GLU A 114 6.92 -7.47 1.48
CA GLU A 114 7.41 -6.60 2.54
C GLU A 114 6.32 -5.60 2.95
N HIS A 115 5.99 -5.57 4.22
CA HIS A 115 5.08 -4.58 4.79
C HIS A 115 5.86 -3.53 5.55
N ILE A 116 5.83 -2.30 5.05
CA ILE A 116 6.49 -1.14 5.65
C ILE A 116 5.43 -0.27 6.34
N PRO A 117 5.51 -0.09 7.65
CA PRO A 117 4.64 0.85 8.35
C PRO A 117 5.00 2.29 7.94
N GLY A 118 4.01 3.07 7.49
CA GLY A 118 4.23 4.46 7.02
C GLY A 118 4.77 5.39 8.11
N TRP A 119 4.51 5.08 9.39
CA TRP A 119 5.02 5.87 10.51
C TRP A 119 6.55 5.95 10.56
N VAL A 120 7.27 4.99 9.96
CA VAL A 120 8.74 5.03 9.88
C VAL A 120 9.22 6.29 9.17
N ALA A 121 8.58 6.64 8.04
CA ALA A 121 8.91 7.86 7.30
C ALA A 121 8.49 9.13 8.05
N PHE A 122 7.37 9.09 8.79
CA PHE A 122 6.87 10.26 9.52
C PHE A 122 7.69 10.60 10.76
N THR A 123 8.33 9.64 11.40
CA THR A 123 9.09 9.88 12.63
C THR A 123 10.19 10.93 12.41
N ASP A 124 11.00 10.76 11.37
CA ASP A 124 12.10 11.69 11.11
C ASP A 124 11.58 13.07 10.66
N TYR A 125 10.54 13.10 9.84
CA TYR A 125 9.91 14.36 9.44
C TYR A 125 9.35 15.17 10.61
N VAL A 126 8.65 14.51 11.56
CA VAL A 126 8.10 15.20 12.74
C VAL A 126 9.21 15.76 13.64
N LYS A 127 10.34 15.05 13.78
CA LYS A 127 11.49 15.55 14.52
C LYS A 127 12.05 16.85 13.94
N GLU A 128 12.08 16.97 12.62
CA GLU A 128 12.58 18.15 11.92
C GLU A 128 11.64 19.35 12.00
N LEU A 129 10.32 19.10 12.17
CA LEU A 129 9.32 20.18 12.23
C LEU A 129 9.51 21.10 13.44
N ASP A 130 9.62 20.54 14.62
CA ASP A 130 9.88 21.29 15.85
C ASP A 130 10.51 20.35 16.91
N PRO A 131 11.83 20.40 17.10
CA PRO A 131 12.51 19.57 18.08
C PRO A 131 12.23 19.95 19.53
N THR A 132 11.62 21.11 19.79
CA THR A 132 11.36 21.65 21.13
C THR A 132 9.91 21.51 21.59
N CYS A 133 9.04 21.06 20.70
CA CYS A 133 7.59 20.95 20.97
C CYS A 133 7.26 19.74 21.86
N ASP A 134 6.36 19.94 22.81
CA ASP A 134 5.72 18.86 23.56
C ASP A 134 4.65 18.18 22.69
N TRP A 135 5.00 17.06 22.11
CA TRP A 135 4.15 16.33 21.17
C TRP A 135 3.13 15.43 21.86
N THR A 136 1.92 15.38 21.32
CA THR A 136 0.92 14.38 21.67
C THR A 136 0.57 13.53 20.44
N VAL A 137 0.85 12.24 20.49
CA VAL A 137 0.38 11.28 19.50
C VAL A 137 -1.05 10.92 19.81
N CYS A 138 -1.96 11.22 18.88
CA CYS A 138 -3.39 10.99 19.08
C CYS A 138 -3.95 9.96 18.09
N SER A 139 -4.59 8.91 18.60
CA SER A 139 -5.39 8.03 17.75
C SER A 139 -6.76 8.64 17.47
N PRO A 140 -7.19 8.74 16.18
CA PRO A 140 -8.47 9.36 15.82
C PRO A 140 -9.70 8.50 16.19
N ASP A 141 -9.50 7.21 16.48
CA ASP A 141 -10.54 6.27 16.90
C ASP A 141 -9.95 5.01 17.54
N ALA A 142 -10.81 4.15 18.10
CA ALA A 142 -10.38 2.91 18.73
C ALA A 142 -9.68 1.94 17.78
N GLY A 143 -10.04 1.93 16.49
CA GLY A 143 -9.42 1.06 15.47
C GLY A 143 -7.97 1.46 15.14
N GLY A 144 -7.64 2.75 15.28
CA GLY A 144 -6.30 3.28 15.03
C GLY A 144 -5.32 3.14 16.19
N VAL A 145 -5.78 2.79 17.40
CA VAL A 145 -4.97 2.81 18.63
C VAL A 145 -3.69 1.99 18.49
N LYS A 146 -3.76 0.77 17.95
CA LYS A 146 -2.59 -0.09 17.81
C LYS A 146 -1.52 0.55 16.92
N ARG A 147 -1.93 1.20 15.82
CA ARG A 147 -1.04 1.89 14.89
C ARG A 147 -0.43 3.14 15.52
N ALA A 148 -1.25 3.99 16.11
CA ALA A 148 -0.81 5.20 16.79
C ALA A 148 0.13 4.89 17.96
N ASN A 149 -0.15 3.84 18.73
CA ASN A 149 0.71 3.42 19.83
C ASN A 149 2.07 2.91 19.35
N ARG A 150 2.15 2.20 18.21
CA ARG A 150 3.44 1.80 17.63
C ARG A 150 4.29 3.01 17.24
N PHE A 151 3.68 4.02 16.62
CA PHE A 151 4.36 5.28 16.33
C PHE A 151 4.82 5.95 17.62
N TYR A 152 3.94 6.09 18.63
CA TYR A 152 4.27 6.67 19.92
C TYR A 152 5.45 5.96 20.60
N GLN A 153 5.43 4.64 20.68
CA GLN A 153 6.51 3.84 21.29
C GLN A 153 7.87 4.02 20.59
N HIS A 154 7.86 4.31 19.30
CA HIS A 154 9.07 4.65 18.57
C HIS A 154 9.48 6.10 18.80
N PHE A 155 8.51 7.01 18.74
CA PHE A 155 8.72 8.45 18.84
C PHE A 155 9.21 8.88 20.22
N VAL A 156 8.66 8.31 21.30
CA VAL A 156 9.04 8.62 22.68
C VAL A 156 10.50 8.29 23.00
N LYS A 157 11.13 7.38 22.29
CA LYS A 157 12.57 7.08 22.45
C LYS A 157 13.48 8.26 22.16
N THR A 158 13.00 9.23 21.40
CA THR A 158 13.74 10.42 21.00
C THR A 158 13.10 11.72 21.50
N HIS A 159 11.83 11.66 21.97
CA HIS A 159 11.04 12.76 22.52
C HIS A 159 10.40 12.28 23.82
N GLU A 160 11.18 12.28 24.90
CA GLU A 160 10.80 11.70 26.19
C GLU A 160 9.53 12.34 26.79
N THR A 161 9.24 13.61 26.48
CA THR A 161 8.06 14.35 26.93
C THR A 161 6.80 14.03 26.14
N ALA A 162 6.91 13.29 25.02
CA ALA A 162 5.76 12.97 24.19
C ALA A 162 4.70 12.20 24.98
N THR A 163 3.44 12.52 24.73
CA THR A 163 2.28 11.88 25.36
C THR A 163 1.43 11.13 24.35
N PHE A 164 0.55 10.25 24.84
CA PHE A 164 -0.38 9.50 24.00
C PHE A 164 -1.83 9.77 24.40
N SER A 165 -2.69 10.00 23.41
CA SER A 165 -4.13 10.14 23.63
C SER A 165 -4.96 9.38 22.59
N MET A 166 -6.26 9.25 22.84
CA MET A 166 -7.21 8.60 21.94
C MET A 166 -8.51 9.40 21.90
N LEU A 167 -9.05 9.62 20.69
CA LEU A 167 -10.38 10.16 20.48
C LEU A 167 -11.40 9.03 20.37
N SER A 168 -12.58 9.24 20.96
CA SER A 168 -13.74 8.38 20.76
C SER A 168 -14.55 8.91 19.58
N LYS A 169 -14.81 8.03 18.59
CA LYS A 169 -15.65 8.35 17.46
C LYS A 169 -17.01 7.69 17.61
N LEU A 170 -18.04 8.49 17.87
CA LEU A 170 -19.43 8.06 17.78
C LEU A 170 -19.91 8.20 16.33
N ARG A 171 -20.52 7.16 15.79
CA ARG A 171 -21.17 7.17 14.48
C ARG A 171 -22.66 6.95 14.67
N ASP A 172 -23.47 7.92 14.26
CA ASP A 172 -24.94 7.83 14.33
C ASP A 172 -25.51 6.91 13.25
N LYS A 173 -24.73 6.63 12.19
CA LYS A 173 -25.12 5.71 11.10
C LYS A 173 -23.91 4.88 10.66
N PRO A 174 -24.11 3.58 10.33
CA PRO A 174 -23.07 2.80 9.65
C PRO A 174 -22.84 3.37 8.23
N ASN A 175 -21.59 3.28 7.76
CA ASN A 175 -21.26 3.62 6.38
C ASN A 175 -21.84 2.58 5.43
#